data_0501eb4a948d502ad6fb2d23c8053f64
#
_entry.id   0501eb4a948d502ad6fb2d23c8053f64
#
_cell.length_a   1.000
_cell.length_b   1.000
_cell.length_c   1.000
_cell.angle_alpha   90.00
_cell.angle_beta   90.00
_cell.angle_gamma   90.00
#
_symmetry.space_group_name_H-M   'P 1'
#
loop_
_entity.id
_entity.type
_entity.pdbx_description
1 polymer ?
#
loop_
_entity_poly.entity_id
_entity_poly.type
_entity_poly.pdbx_seq_one_letter_code
_entity_poly.pdbx_strand_id
1 'polypeptide(L)'
;MKWLIEAIRDCGSRFPWISIPGVASIVYRREHARIVRVQRRFTQIDVFSGKPYRGNPVAVVVDCDGLDEGDMQQFARWTNLSETTFLLPPTNPAADYRVRFFTPTDELPFAGHPTLGSAYAWLIHGGSPRSANTIVQECEVGLIQVNCDEKLLSFAAPSLLRGGSVEESLVCEAASSLGIDRDAIIDSAWIDNGPGWLGIQLASAEQVLAIKPQKTNLTLGVIGAYPTGSRFAYEVRAFYSSSGVTVEDPVTGSLHASMAQWLIGAGRFVPPYLASQGKVIGHAGEVHVSMDE
;
A
#
# COMPACT_ATOMS: atom_id res chain seq x y z
N MET A 1 -17.71 -8.71 9.76
CA MET A 1 -16.46 -8.19 10.36
C MET A 1 -15.62 -7.59 9.27
N LYS A 2 -15.33 -6.33 9.34
CA LYS A 2 -14.43 -5.64 8.40
C LYS A 2 -13.12 -5.34 9.11
N TRP A 3 -12.00 -5.59 8.46
CA TRP A 3 -10.66 -5.27 8.94
C TRP A 3 -10.27 -3.89 8.42
N LEU A 4 -9.71 -3.05 9.26
CA LEU A 4 -9.20 -1.72 8.90
C LEU A 4 -7.68 -1.75 8.84
N ILE A 5 -7.14 -1.22 7.75
CA ILE A 5 -5.73 -0.91 7.59
C ILE A 5 -5.57 0.59 7.74
N GLU A 6 -4.80 0.99 8.70
CA GLU A 6 -4.70 2.38 9.14
C GLU A 6 -3.30 2.93 8.92
N ALA A 7 -3.25 4.15 8.42
CA ALA A 7 -2.04 4.96 8.37
C ALA A 7 -2.21 6.21 9.24
N ILE A 8 -1.21 6.53 10.04
CA ILE A 8 -1.26 7.63 11.00
C ILE A 8 -1.38 8.97 10.28
N ARG A 9 -2.37 9.78 10.70
CA ARG A 9 -2.51 11.21 10.40
C ARG A 9 -2.27 11.98 11.69
N ASP A 10 -1.16 12.72 11.81
CA ASP A 10 -1.01 13.62 12.93
C ASP A 10 -1.67 14.97 12.62
N CYS A 11 -2.73 15.26 13.35
CA CYS A 11 -3.50 16.48 13.21
C CYS A 11 -3.24 17.39 14.41
N GLY A 12 -2.00 17.78 14.71
CA GLY A 12 -1.85 18.72 15.81
C GLY A 12 -0.46 19.17 16.21
N SER A 13 0.60 18.62 15.75
CA SER A 13 1.94 19.14 16.02
C SER A 13 2.87 18.85 14.85
N ARG A 14 3.32 19.89 14.19
CA ARG A 14 4.47 19.96 13.29
C ARG A 14 5.09 18.61 12.90
N PHE A 15 4.58 18.04 11.79
CA PHE A 15 5.13 16.95 11.00
C PHE A 15 4.98 15.50 11.51
N PRO A 16 4.15 14.67 10.84
CA PRO A 16 4.59 13.33 10.51
C PRO A 16 4.43 12.94 9.02
N TRP A 17 3.69 13.71 8.22
CA TRP A 17 3.62 13.48 6.78
C TRP A 17 4.54 14.48 6.09
N ILE A 18 5.59 13.99 5.41
CA ILE A 18 6.33 14.86 4.52
C ILE A 18 5.58 14.90 3.20
N SER A 19 4.87 16.01 3.03
CA SER A 19 4.43 16.44 1.73
C SER A 19 5.57 17.26 1.13
N ILE A 20 6.11 16.85 0.01
CA ILE A 20 6.97 17.69 -0.82
C ILE A 20 6.04 18.33 -1.85
N PRO A 21 5.57 19.59 -1.63
CA PRO A 21 4.77 20.26 -2.63
C PRO A 21 5.64 20.58 -3.83
N GLY A 22 5.22 20.14 -4.98
CA GLY A 22 5.84 20.44 -6.25
C GLY A 22 4.78 20.86 -7.27
N VAL A 23 5.20 21.64 -8.26
CA VAL A 23 4.37 21.94 -9.42
C VAL A 23 4.92 21.13 -10.59
N ALA A 24 4.20 20.08 -10.99
CA ALA A 24 4.54 19.36 -12.21
C ALA A 24 4.04 20.17 -13.42
N SER A 25 4.96 20.56 -14.29
CA SER A 25 4.60 21.15 -15.57
C SER A 25 4.48 20.04 -16.61
N ILE A 26 3.25 19.64 -16.93
CA ILE A 26 2.97 18.70 -18.02
C ILE A 26 2.77 19.52 -19.28
N VAL A 27 3.66 19.32 -20.29
CA VAL A 27 3.62 20.02 -21.56
C VAL A 27 2.78 19.22 -22.55
N TYR A 28 1.64 19.75 -22.95
CA TYR A 28 0.81 19.18 -24.01
C TYR A 28 1.24 19.65 -25.39
N ARG A 29 1.36 18.73 -26.33
CA ARG A 29 1.43 19.03 -27.76
C ARG A 29 0.10 18.67 -28.40
N ARG A 30 -0.79 19.68 -28.61
CA ARG A 30 -1.88 19.54 -29.60
C ARG A 30 -1.32 19.83 -30.99
N GLU A 31 -1.70 19.05 -31.97
CA GLU A 31 -1.49 19.34 -33.38
C GLU A 31 -2.18 20.67 -33.74
N HIS A 32 -1.42 21.63 -34.13
CA HIS A 32 -1.64 23.04 -34.48
C HIS A 32 -1.27 24.06 -33.40
N ALA A 33 0.05 24.27 -33.26
CA ALA A 33 0.67 25.59 -33.01
C ALA A 33 0.51 26.28 -31.63
N ARG A 34 0.08 25.66 -30.54
CA ARG A 34 0.28 26.28 -29.24
C ARG A 34 0.65 25.22 -28.20
N ILE A 35 1.85 25.36 -27.59
CA ILE A 35 2.21 24.65 -26.39
C ILE A 35 1.39 25.25 -25.25
N VAL A 36 0.34 24.56 -24.81
CA VAL A 36 -0.39 24.94 -23.60
C VAL A 36 0.33 24.26 -22.43
N ARG A 37 1.03 25.05 -21.64
CA ARG A 37 1.59 24.57 -20.35
C ARG A 37 0.46 24.56 -19.33
N VAL A 38 0.02 23.38 -18.95
CA VAL A 38 -0.89 23.20 -17.81
C VAL A 38 -0.04 22.84 -16.60
N GLN A 39 -0.06 23.71 -15.59
CA GLN A 39 0.56 23.42 -14.30
C GLN A 39 -0.43 22.64 -13.46
N ARG A 40 0.01 21.52 -12.87
CA ARG A 40 -0.78 20.69 -11.97
C ARG A 40 -0.09 20.59 -10.62
N ARG A 41 -0.88 20.56 -9.55
CA ARG A 41 -0.36 20.36 -8.20
C ARG A 41 0.13 18.93 -8.06
N PHE A 42 1.30 18.76 -7.49
CA PHE A 42 1.95 17.48 -7.26
C PHE A 42 2.40 17.41 -5.81
N THR A 43 2.21 16.25 -5.20
CA THR A 43 2.65 16.00 -3.82
C THR A 43 3.15 14.56 -3.72
N GLN A 44 4.28 14.36 -3.08
CA GLN A 44 4.74 13.02 -2.71
C GLN A 44 4.41 12.79 -1.24
N ILE A 45 3.68 11.72 -0.95
CA ILE A 45 3.22 11.33 0.38
C ILE A 45 3.97 10.09 0.83
N ASP A 46 4.47 10.10 2.05
CA ASP A 46 5.14 8.97 2.70
C ASP A 46 4.13 8.24 3.60
N VAL A 47 3.60 7.11 3.12
CA VAL A 47 2.50 6.38 3.78
C VAL A 47 3.05 5.35 4.77
N PHE A 48 2.31 5.06 5.84
CA PHE A 48 2.63 4.06 6.88
C PHE A 48 3.86 4.34 7.73
N SER A 49 4.32 5.58 7.84
CA SER A 49 5.41 5.89 8.77
C SER A 49 5.18 7.21 9.50
N GLY A 50 5.41 7.21 10.80
CA GLY A 50 5.51 8.44 11.59
C GLY A 50 6.91 9.09 11.50
N LYS A 51 7.86 8.49 10.79
CA LYS A 51 9.20 9.01 10.58
C LYS A 51 9.38 9.41 9.12
N PRO A 52 9.90 10.62 8.87
CA PRO A 52 10.12 11.10 7.50
C PRO A 52 10.95 10.16 6.65
N TYR A 53 10.53 9.95 5.40
CA TYR A 53 11.26 9.13 4.39
C TYR A 53 11.45 7.66 4.80
N ARG A 54 10.54 7.11 5.60
CA ARG A 54 10.64 5.75 6.14
C ARG A 54 9.41 4.88 5.88
N GLY A 55 8.39 5.45 5.25
CA GLY A 55 7.18 4.72 4.82
C GLY A 55 7.27 4.20 3.39
N ASN A 56 6.12 4.04 2.75
CA ASN A 56 6.01 3.73 1.32
C ASN A 56 5.56 5.00 0.58
N PRO A 57 6.42 5.59 -0.27
CA PRO A 57 6.09 6.83 -0.95
C PRO A 57 5.13 6.61 -2.11
N VAL A 58 4.17 7.52 -2.27
CA VAL A 58 3.29 7.62 -3.44
C VAL A 58 3.32 9.04 -4.00
N ALA A 59 3.42 9.15 -5.32
CA ALA A 59 3.25 10.40 -6.03
C ALA A 59 1.76 10.66 -6.28
N VAL A 60 1.26 11.83 -5.92
CA VAL A 60 -0.14 12.23 -6.15
C VAL A 60 -0.19 13.49 -6.99
N VAL A 61 -0.78 13.41 -8.16
CA VAL A 61 -1.05 14.55 -9.04
C VAL A 61 -2.51 14.95 -8.87
N VAL A 62 -2.74 16.24 -8.62
CA VAL A 62 -4.09 16.79 -8.40
C VAL A 62 -4.55 17.58 -9.62
N ASP A 63 -5.86 17.73 -9.76
CA ASP A 63 -6.49 18.47 -10.89
C ASP A 63 -6.17 17.86 -12.27
N CYS A 64 -6.32 16.54 -12.38
CA CYS A 64 -5.93 15.80 -13.58
C CYS A 64 -7.00 15.77 -14.68
N ASP A 65 -8.05 16.62 -14.61
CA ASP A 65 -9.04 16.74 -15.67
C ASP A 65 -8.37 17.07 -17.01
N GLY A 66 -8.77 16.34 -18.07
CA GLY A 66 -8.22 16.48 -19.40
C GLY A 66 -6.79 15.95 -19.61
N LEU A 67 -6.20 15.24 -18.63
CA LEU A 67 -4.94 14.50 -18.81
C LEU A 67 -5.26 13.14 -19.44
N ASP A 68 -4.56 12.79 -20.52
CA ASP A 68 -4.75 11.49 -21.15
C ASP A 68 -3.97 10.38 -20.43
N GLU A 69 -4.35 9.13 -20.71
CA GLU A 69 -3.76 7.95 -20.08
C GLU A 69 -2.27 7.78 -20.40
N GLY A 70 -1.88 8.11 -21.65
CA GLY A 70 -0.48 8.02 -22.08
C GLY A 70 0.42 8.96 -21.29
N ASP A 71 -0.05 10.19 -21.01
CA ASP A 71 0.68 11.16 -20.21
C ASP A 71 0.74 10.72 -18.73
N MET A 72 -0.36 10.16 -18.18
CA MET A 72 -0.39 9.60 -16.82
C MET A 72 0.63 8.47 -16.68
N GLN A 73 0.64 7.52 -17.63
CA GLN A 73 1.58 6.40 -17.61
C GLN A 73 3.03 6.88 -17.78
N GLN A 74 3.27 7.86 -18.65
CA GLN A 74 4.61 8.41 -18.84
C GLN A 74 5.12 9.13 -17.60
N PHE A 75 4.25 9.87 -16.91
CA PHE A 75 4.58 10.53 -15.67
C PHE A 75 4.87 9.51 -14.54
N ALA A 76 4.04 8.45 -14.42
CA ALA A 76 4.29 7.37 -13.46
C ALA A 76 5.64 6.67 -13.71
N ARG A 77 5.99 6.42 -14.97
CA ARG A 77 7.30 5.87 -15.35
C ARG A 77 8.45 6.82 -14.98
N TRP A 78 8.26 8.11 -15.17
CA TRP A 78 9.27 9.10 -14.86
C TRP A 78 9.50 9.27 -13.36
N THR A 79 8.44 9.23 -12.52
CA THR A 79 8.58 9.27 -11.05
C THR A 79 9.32 8.05 -10.52
N ASN A 80 9.12 6.89 -11.17
CA ASN A 80 9.72 5.61 -10.84
C ASN A 80 9.48 5.17 -9.38
N LEU A 81 8.34 5.57 -8.81
CA LEU A 81 7.84 5.07 -7.53
C LEU A 81 7.02 3.79 -7.75
N SER A 82 6.77 3.03 -6.69
CA SER A 82 5.88 1.85 -6.76
C SER A 82 4.56 2.20 -7.42
N GLU A 83 3.94 3.31 -7.00
CA GLU A 83 2.74 3.87 -7.63
C GLU A 83 2.75 5.39 -7.69
N THR A 84 2.04 5.87 -8.71
CA THR A 84 1.65 7.27 -8.91
C THR A 84 0.15 7.34 -9.10
N THR A 85 -0.51 8.29 -8.46
CA THR A 85 -1.96 8.46 -8.55
C THR A 85 -2.33 9.81 -9.18
N PHE A 86 -3.49 9.80 -9.85
CA PHE A 86 -4.03 10.97 -10.52
C PHE A 86 -5.44 11.23 -10.01
N LEU A 87 -5.66 12.39 -9.38
CA LEU A 87 -6.95 12.79 -8.84
C LEU A 87 -7.75 13.55 -9.90
N LEU A 88 -8.97 13.09 -10.12
CA LEU A 88 -9.90 13.61 -11.11
C LEU A 88 -11.24 13.98 -10.44
N PRO A 89 -12.06 14.82 -11.08
CA PRO A 89 -13.44 14.98 -10.70
C PRO A 89 -14.17 13.62 -10.67
N PRO A 90 -15.05 13.38 -9.69
CA PRO A 90 -15.81 12.14 -9.63
C PRO A 90 -16.82 12.06 -10.77
N THR A 91 -17.07 10.84 -11.27
CA THR A 91 -18.16 10.56 -12.21
C THR A 91 -19.39 10.02 -11.50
N ASN A 92 -19.18 9.36 -10.35
CA ASN A 92 -20.27 8.91 -9.48
C ASN A 92 -20.64 10.04 -8.50
N PRO A 93 -21.93 10.44 -8.42
CA PRO A 93 -22.37 11.51 -7.52
C PRO A 93 -22.20 11.18 -6.02
N ALA A 94 -21.99 9.93 -5.65
CA ALA A 94 -21.68 9.51 -4.28
C ALA A 94 -20.19 9.64 -3.91
N ALA A 95 -19.30 9.85 -4.88
CA ALA A 95 -17.88 9.96 -4.62
C ALA A 95 -17.44 11.41 -4.36
N ASP A 96 -16.44 11.58 -3.51
CA ASP A 96 -15.81 12.88 -3.23
C ASP A 96 -14.78 13.23 -4.31
N TYR A 97 -14.04 12.25 -4.78
CA TYR A 97 -13.11 12.36 -5.91
C TYR A 97 -12.96 11.01 -6.62
N ARG A 98 -12.38 11.04 -7.83
CA ARG A 98 -11.97 9.86 -8.58
C ARG A 98 -10.45 9.78 -8.61
N VAL A 99 -9.90 8.56 -8.55
CA VAL A 99 -8.47 8.30 -8.63
C VAL A 99 -8.17 7.22 -9.66
N ARG A 100 -7.05 7.38 -10.36
CA ARG A 100 -6.42 6.34 -11.18
C ARG A 100 -5.04 6.03 -10.61
N PHE A 101 -4.68 4.74 -10.60
CA PHE A 101 -3.43 4.24 -10.02
C PHE A 101 -2.53 3.70 -11.12
N PHE A 102 -1.28 4.13 -11.14
CA PHE A 102 -0.31 3.68 -12.13
C PHE A 102 0.97 3.21 -11.46
N THR A 103 1.44 2.02 -11.85
CA THR A 103 2.83 1.61 -11.67
C THR A 103 3.70 2.23 -12.77
N PRO A 104 5.03 2.09 -12.75
CA PRO A 104 5.86 2.49 -13.89
C PRO A 104 5.52 1.82 -15.22
N THR A 105 4.80 0.69 -15.21
CA THR A 105 4.47 -0.10 -16.41
C THR A 105 2.99 -0.16 -16.76
N ASP A 106 2.12 -0.18 -15.76
CA ASP A 106 0.71 -0.52 -15.95
C ASP A 106 -0.22 0.32 -15.07
N GLU A 107 -1.48 0.45 -15.48
CA GLU A 107 -2.55 0.94 -14.62
C GLU A 107 -3.09 -0.20 -13.75
N LEU A 108 -3.39 0.11 -12.49
CA LEU A 108 -3.98 -0.80 -11.52
C LEU A 108 -5.43 -0.42 -11.23
N PRO A 109 -6.34 -1.39 -11.08
CA PRO A 109 -7.73 -1.11 -10.72
C PRO A 109 -7.88 -0.56 -9.30
N PHE A 110 -6.95 -0.91 -8.41
CA PHE A 110 -6.90 -0.48 -7.01
C PHE A 110 -5.50 -0.68 -6.42
N ALA A 111 -5.11 0.18 -5.48
CA ALA A 111 -3.90 0.00 -4.69
C ALA A 111 -4.08 0.58 -3.27
N GLY A 112 -3.64 -0.16 -2.24
CA GLY A 112 -3.93 0.13 -0.84
C GLY A 112 -3.26 1.39 -0.29
N HIS A 113 -1.90 1.41 -0.21
CA HIS A 113 -1.21 2.60 0.30
C HIS A 113 -1.43 3.85 -0.57
N PRO A 114 -1.56 3.74 -1.91
CA PRO A 114 -1.89 4.88 -2.74
C PRO A 114 -3.30 5.44 -2.47
N THR A 115 -4.26 4.61 -2.05
CA THR A 115 -5.58 5.08 -1.60
C THR A 115 -5.45 6.01 -0.40
N LEU A 116 -4.69 5.63 0.62
CA LEU A 116 -4.47 6.48 1.81
C LEU A 116 -3.70 7.75 1.47
N GLY A 117 -2.62 7.64 0.67
CA GLY A 117 -1.86 8.80 0.21
C GLY A 117 -2.69 9.76 -0.64
N SER A 118 -3.54 9.24 -1.53
CA SER A 118 -4.46 10.04 -2.35
C SER A 118 -5.52 10.76 -1.52
N ALA A 119 -6.13 10.08 -0.56
CA ALA A 119 -7.10 10.69 0.35
C ALA A 119 -6.45 11.82 1.18
N TYR A 120 -5.25 11.60 1.69
CA TYR A 120 -4.50 12.63 2.40
C TYR A 120 -4.14 13.81 1.49
N ALA A 121 -3.60 13.56 0.29
CA ALA A 121 -3.29 14.61 -0.66
C ALA A 121 -4.53 15.42 -1.06
N TRP A 122 -5.67 14.76 -1.28
CA TRP A 122 -6.93 15.42 -1.58
C TRP A 122 -7.35 16.38 -0.46
N LEU A 123 -7.24 15.96 0.81
CA LEU A 123 -7.57 16.81 1.97
C LEU A 123 -6.65 18.04 2.06
N ILE A 124 -5.32 17.87 1.97
CA ILE A 124 -4.38 19.01 2.08
C ILE A 124 -4.47 19.99 0.90
N HIS A 125 -5.01 19.54 -0.22
CA HIS A 125 -5.29 20.40 -1.39
C HIS A 125 -6.69 21.03 -1.38
N GLY A 126 -7.41 20.97 -0.26
CA GLY A 126 -8.68 21.67 -0.04
C GLY A 126 -9.90 20.80 -0.26
N GLY A 127 -9.74 19.49 -0.39
CA GLY A 127 -10.86 18.55 -0.42
C GLY A 127 -11.63 18.58 0.90
N SER A 128 -12.95 18.51 0.81
CA SER A 128 -13.84 18.46 1.96
C SER A 128 -14.81 17.28 1.79
N PRO A 129 -14.76 16.28 2.68
CA PRO A 129 -15.67 15.14 2.61
C PRO A 129 -17.13 15.56 2.75
N ARG A 130 -18.02 14.93 2.00
CA ARG A 130 -19.48 15.17 2.09
C ARG A 130 -20.08 14.61 3.37
N SER A 131 -19.49 13.53 3.89
CA SER A 131 -19.90 12.90 5.15
C SER A 131 -18.82 13.12 6.20
N ALA A 132 -19.22 13.37 7.43
CA ALA A 132 -18.27 13.46 8.54
C ALA A 132 -17.50 12.15 8.65
N ASN A 133 -16.17 12.27 8.80
CA ASN A 133 -15.24 11.15 9.03
C ASN A 133 -15.19 10.08 7.92
N THR A 134 -15.71 10.37 6.71
CA THR A 134 -15.68 9.41 5.61
C THR A 134 -15.40 10.13 4.29
N ILE A 135 -14.38 9.70 3.59
CA ILE A 135 -14.06 10.10 2.23
C ILE A 135 -14.48 8.96 1.31
N VAL A 136 -15.22 9.26 0.26
CA VAL A 136 -15.63 8.27 -0.74
C VAL A 136 -14.80 8.47 -2.00
N GLN A 137 -13.88 7.53 -2.24
CA GLN A 137 -13.02 7.48 -3.42
C GLN A 137 -13.68 6.64 -4.52
N GLU A 138 -13.74 7.15 -5.74
CA GLU A 138 -14.13 6.39 -6.93
C GLU A 138 -12.87 5.87 -7.64
N CYS A 139 -12.83 4.58 -7.97
CA CYS A 139 -11.78 3.97 -8.79
C CYS A 139 -12.36 2.85 -9.65
N GLU A 140 -11.55 2.13 -10.40
CA GLU A 140 -12.01 1.09 -11.33
C GLU A 140 -12.80 -0.03 -10.64
N VAL A 141 -12.42 -0.42 -9.42
CA VAL A 141 -13.16 -1.42 -8.64
C VAL A 141 -14.45 -0.90 -8.01
N GLY A 142 -14.77 0.40 -8.17
CA GLY A 142 -15.98 1.04 -7.63
C GLY A 142 -15.69 2.07 -6.55
N LEU A 143 -16.60 2.19 -5.58
CA LEU A 143 -16.50 3.14 -4.49
C LEU A 143 -15.78 2.53 -3.29
N ILE A 144 -14.73 3.19 -2.84
CA ILE A 144 -13.97 2.83 -1.64
C ILE A 144 -14.23 3.88 -0.57
N GLN A 145 -14.67 3.44 0.60
CA GLN A 145 -14.80 4.30 1.77
C GLN A 145 -13.48 4.34 2.53
N VAL A 146 -12.95 5.53 2.72
CA VAL A 146 -11.78 5.80 3.55
C VAL A 146 -12.28 6.50 4.81
N ASN A 147 -12.16 5.84 5.94
CA ASN A 147 -12.45 6.45 7.24
C ASN A 147 -11.39 7.50 7.53
N CYS A 148 -11.84 8.64 8.00
CA CYS A 148 -11.00 9.81 8.27
C CYS A 148 -11.34 10.32 9.67
N ASP A 149 -10.68 9.78 10.69
CA ASP A 149 -10.76 10.37 12.01
C ASP A 149 -9.68 11.46 12.21
N GLU A 150 -9.60 12.03 13.39
CA GLU A 150 -8.64 13.12 13.68
C GLU A 150 -7.18 12.71 13.52
N LYS A 151 -6.84 11.44 13.57
CA LYS A 151 -5.48 10.91 13.64
C LYS A 151 -5.12 9.93 12.54
N LEU A 152 -6.10 9.21 12.00
CA LEU A 152 -5.87 8.08 11.11
C LEU A 152 -6.72 8.17 9.86
N LEU A 153 -6.15 7.71 8.75
CA LEU A 153 -6.89 7.32 7.55
C LEU A 153 -6.88 5.80 7.47
N SER A 154 -8.05 5.21 7.25
CA SER A 154 -8.18 3.76 7.15
C SER A 154 -9.20 3.37 6.10
N PHE A 155 -9.08 2.18 5.55
CA PHE A 155 -10.09 1.58 4.70
C PHE A 155 -10.27 0.10 5.02
N ALA A 156 -11.46 -0.42 4.69
CA ALA A 156 -11.76 -1.82 4.91
C ALA A 156 -10.91 -2.72 4.02
N ALA A 157 -10.23 -3.69 4.62
CA ALA A 157 -9.45 -4.68 3.88
C ALA A 157 -10.32 -5.42 2.85
N PRO A 158 -9.90 -5.52 1.57
CA PRO A 158 -10.62 -6.31 0.57
C PRO A 158 -10.70 -7.78 1.00
N SER A 159 -11.77 -8.46 0.62
CA SER A 159 -11.89 -9.90 0.85
C SER A 159 -10.81 -10.68 0.10
N LEU A 160 -10.40 -11.83 0.64
CA LEU A 160 -9.49 -12.72 -0.08
C LEU A 160 -10.20 -13.26 -1.34
N LEU A 161 -9.49 -13.20 -2.47
CA LEU A 161 -9.87 -13.86 -3.73
C LEU A 161 -9.48 -15.35 -3.70
N ARG A 162 -8.37 -15.65 -3.03
CA ARG A 162 -7.88 -17.02 -2.81
C ARG A 162 -7.34 -17.13 -1.39
N GLY A 163 -7.79 -18.16 -0.67
CA GLY A 163 -7.33 -18.52 0.68
C GLY A 163 -7.11 -20.01 0.80
N GLY A 164 -6.56 -20.46 1.95
CA GLY A 164 -6.41 -21.87 2.28
C GLY A 164 -5.01 -22.43 2.07
N SER A 165 -4.90 -23.77 2.06
CA SER A 165 -3.63 -24.47 2.06
C SER A 165 -2.83 -24.27 0.77
N VAL A 166 -1.51 -24.35 0.91
CA VAL A 166 -0.53 -24.26 -0.19
C VAL A 166 0.03 -25.64 -0.44
N GLU A 167 0.26 -25.98 -1.70
CA GLU A 167 0.91 -27.22 -2.10
C GLU A 167 2.36 -27.25 -1.59
N GLU A 168 2.80 -28.40 -1.07
CA GLU A 168 4.13 -28.55 -0.45
C GLU A 168 5.28 -28.16 -1.40
N SER A 169 5.13 -28.43 -2.69
CA SER A 169 6.10 -28.04 -3.71
C SER A 169 6.32 -26.52 -3.80
N LEU A 170 5.23 -25.74 -3.65
CA LEU A 170 5.31 -24.28 -3.63
C LEU A 170 5.89 -23.77 -2.30
N VAL A 171 5.64 -24.46 -1.18
CA VAL A 171 6.26 -24.11 0.11
C VAL A 171 7.77 -24.34 0.04
N CYS A 172 8.23 -25.45 -0.57
CA CYS A 172 9.64 -25.70 -0.80
C CYS A 172 10.28 -24.65 -1.75
N GLU A 173 9.56 -24.26 -2.81
CA GLU A 173 10.00 -23.18 -3.72
C GLU A 173 10.11 -21.84 -2.97
N ALA A 174 9.13 -21.51 -2.11
CA ALA A 174 9.17 -20.31 -1.29
C ALA A 174 10.36 -20.34 -0.30
N ALA A 175 10.62 -21.45 0.37
CA ALA A 175 11.79 -21.61 1.24
C ALA A 175 13.11 -21.35 0.49
N SER A 176 13.26 -21.97 -0.69
CA SER A 176 14.42 -21.74 -1.58
C SER A 176 14.55 -20.29 -1.98
N SER A 177 13.45 -19.65 -2.38
CA SER A 177 13.39 -18.23 -2.77
C SER A 177 13.77 -17.29 -1.61
N LEU A 178 13.43 -17.66 -0.38
CA LEU A 178 13.76 -16.89 0.83
C LEU A 178 15.18 -17.18 1.34
N GLY A 179 15.85 -18.21 0.82
CA GLY A 179 17.16 -18.64 1.27
C GLY A 179 17.15 -19.22 2.68
N ILE A 180 16.09 -19.97 3.03
CA ILE A 180 15.88 -20.62 4.33
C ILE A 180 15.59 -22.11 4.17
N ASP A 181 15.78 -22.87 5.24
CA ASP A 181 15.38 -24.28 5.27
C ASP A 181 13.85 -24.39 5.27
N ARG A 182 13.31 -25.42 4.60
CA ARG A 182 11.86 -25.70 4.58
C ARG A 182 11.28 -25.84 6.00
N ASP A 183 12.01 -26.44 6.91
CA ASP A 183 11.60 -26.69 8.30
C ASP A 183 11.52 -25.41 9.14
N ALA A 184 12.06 -24.29 8.68
CA ALA A 184 11.89 -23.00 9.32
C ALA A 184 10.47 -22.40 9.09
N ILE A 185 9.75 -22.89 8.07
CA ILE A 185 8.38 -22.48 7.78
C ILE A 185 7.43 -23.28 8.67
N ILE A 186 6.81 -22.60 9.64
CA ILE A 186 5.88 -23.22 10.59
C ILE A 186 4.45 -23.27 10.07
N ASP A 187 4.08 -22.39 9.15
CA ASP A 187 2.79 -22.41 8.47
C ASP A 187 2.85 -21.62 7.16
N SER A 188 1.91 -21.93 6.25
CA SER A 188 1.75 -21.24 4.99
C SER A 188 0.29 -21.24 4.52
N ALA A 189 -0.13 -20.18 3.84
CA ALA A 189 -1.48 -20.09 3.29
C ALA A 189 -1.50 -19.23 2.03
N TRP A 190 -2.39 -19.53 1.12
CA TRP A 190 -2.84 -18.55 0.14
C TRP A 190 -3.62 -17.46 0.86
N ILE A 191 -3.21 -16.22 0.66
CA ILE A 191 -3.80 -15.03 1.26
C ILE A 191 -3.97 -13.94 0.22
N ASP A 192 -4.36 -14.35 -0.99
CA ASP A 192 -4.43 -13.45 -2.13
C ASP A 192 -5.70 -12.59 -2.10
N ASN A 193 -5.51 -11.29 -2.14
CA ASN A 193 -6.54 -10.26 -2.30
C ASN A 193 -6.34 -9.42 -3.57
N GLY A 194 -5.59 -9.95 -4.56
CA GLY A 194 -5.33 -9.35 -5.86
C GLY A 194 -3.92 -9.57 -6.38
N PRO A 195 -2.85 -9.27 -5.62
CA PRO A 195 -1.47 -9.42 -6.08
C PRO A 195 -0.94 -10.86 -6.15
N GLY A 196 -1.68 -11.85 -5.66
CA GLY A 196 -1.24 -13.26 -5.63
C GLY A 196 -0.41 -13.62 -4.41
N TRP A 197 -0.69 -13.02 -3.24
CA TRP A 197 0.09 -13.25 -2.02
C TRP A 197 0.05 -14.70 -1.53
N LEU A 198 1.24 -15.27 -1.34
CA LEU A 198 1.48 -16.50 -0.60
C LEU A 198 2.09 -16.12 0.75
N GLY A 199 1.35 -16.37 1.83
CA GLY A 199 1.77 -16.09 3.19
C GLY A 199 2.64 -17.22 3.75
N ILE A 200 3.77 -16.83 4.33
CA ILE A 200 4.75 -17.72 4.97
C ILE A 200 4.94 -17.27 6.41
N GLN A 201 4.78 -18.15 7.37
CA GLN A 201 5.00 -17.86 8.77
C GLN A 201 6.29 -18.53 9.27
N LEU A 202 7.16 -17.73 9.87
CA LEU A 202 8.35 -18.18 10.62
C LEU A 202 8.12 -18.04 12.12
N ALA A 203 8.98 -18.65 12.92
CA ALA A 203 8.82 -18.68 14.37
C ALA A 203 9.03 -17.30 15.04
N SER A 204 9.83 -16.42 14.46
CA SER A 204 10.14 -15.12 15.08
C SER A 204 10.40 -14.00 14.08
N ALA A 205 10.24 -12.76 14.53
CA ALA A 205 10.62 -11.56 13.80
C ALA A 205 12.12 -11.54 13.44
N GLU A 206 12.96 -12.11 14.30
CA GLU A 206 14.41 -12.20 14.05
C GLU A 206 14.70 -13.07 12.81
N GLN A 207 14.02 -14.20 12.67
CA GLN A 207 14.15 -15.05 11.48
C GLN A 207 13.69 -14.32 10.21
N VAL A 208 12.61 -13.57 10.27
CA VAL A 208 12.14 -12.73 9.14
C VAL A 208 13.18 -11.69 8.75
N LEU A 209 13.75 -10.99 9.73
CA LEU A 209 14.78 -9.97 9.49
C LEU A 209 16.09 -10.57 8.94
N ALA A 210 16.39 -11.84 9.24
CA ALA A 210 17.60 -12.53 8.78
C ALA A 210 17.51 -13.06 7.34
N ILE A 211 16.32 -13.08 6.72
CA ILE A 211 16.11 -13.58 5.34
C ILE A 211 17.02 -12.85 4.35
N LYS A 212 17.66 -13.62 3.48
CA LYS A 212 18.44 -13.14 2.33
C LYS A 212 17.79 -13.65 1.05
N PRO A 213 16.82 -12.89 0.49
CA PRO A 213 16.04 -13.37 -0.63
C PRO A 213 16.90 -13.68 -1.85
N GLN A 214 16.55 -14.77 -2.51
CA GLN A 214 17.09 -15.19 -3.79
C GLN A 214 16.13 -14.74 -4.90
N LYS A 215 16.42 -15.12 -6.15
CA LYS A 215 15.49 -14.88 -7.25
C LYS A 215 14.19 -15.65 -7.03
N THR A 216 13.05 -14.96 -7.14
CA THR A 216 11.73 -15.59 -7.05
C THR A 216 10.82 -15.12 -8.18
N ASN A 217 9.88 -15.99 -8.58
CA ASN A 217 8.72 -15.63 -9.39
C ASN A 217 7.43 -15.63 -8.56
N LEU A 218 7.54 -15.94 -7.27
CA LEU A 218 6.41 -15.94 -6.34
C LEU A 218 6.21 -14.54 -5.74
N THR A 219 4.98 -14.24 -5.36
CA THR A 219 4.63 -13.07 -4.58
C THR A 219 4.50 -13.52 -3.11
N LEU A 220 5.52 -13.24 -2.31
CA LEU A 220 5.69 -13.78 -0.97
C LEU A 220 5.49 -12.72 0.10
N GLY A 221 4.62 -13.01 1.05
CA GLY A 221 4.52 -12.29 2.31
C GLY A 221 5.03 -13.13 3.46
N VAL A 222 6.07 -12.67 4.15
CA VAL A 222 6.70 -13.42 5.25
C VAL A 222 6.46 -12.71 6.57
N ILE A 223 6.04 -13.47 7.58
CA ILE A 223 5.71 -12.96 8.91
C ILE A 223 6.40 -13.75 10.00
N GLY A 224 6.78 -13.06 11.11
CA GLY A 224 7.26 -13.67 12.33
C GLY A 224 6.95 -12.81 13.55
N ALA A 225 6.51 -13.45 14.61
CA ALA A 225 6.09 -12.77 15.84
C ALA A 225 7.26 -12.12 16.58
N TYR A 226 7.02 -10.96 17.18
CA TYR A 226 7.87 -10.39 18.19
C TYR A 226 7.58 -11.02 19.57
N PRO A 227 8.52 -10.96 20.52
CA PRO A 227 8.26 -11.39 21.89
C PRO A 227 7.06 -10.68 22.51
N THR A 228 6.31 -11.36 23.35
CA THR A 228 5.17 -10.79 24.07
C THR A 228 5.57 -9.52 24.83
N GLY A 229 4.74 -8.48 24.74
CA GLY A 229 5.00 -7.16 25.33
C GLY A 229 5.85 -6.23 24.45
N SER A 230 6.27 -6.66 23.27
CA SER A 230 6.90 -5.77 22.29
C SER A 230 5.90 -4.75 21.75
N ARG A 231 6.41 -3.61 21.25
CA ARG A 231 5.59 -2.57 20.61
C ARG A 231 4.85 -3.12 19.38
N PHE A 232 5.50 -3.97 18.60
CA PHE A 232 4.94 -4.59 17.42
C PHE A 232 4.56 -6.05 17.71
N ALA A 233 3.44 -6.47 17.14
CA ALA A 233 3.00 -7.86 17.23
C ALA A 233 3.89 -8.77 16.37
N TYR A 234 4.22 -8.34 15.17
CA TYR A 234 5.03 -9.11 14.23
C TYR A 234 5.81 -8.22 13.26
N GLU A 235 6.86 -8.78 12.68
CA GLU A 235 7.59 -8.24 11.53
C GLU A 235 7.07 -8.85 10.24
N VAL A 236 6.99 -8.04 9.18
CA VAL A 236 6.61 -8.47 7.84
C VAL A 236 7.71 -8.12 6.84
N ARG A 237 7.91 -8.98 5.85
CA ARG A 237 8.65 -8.65 4.63
C ARG A 237 7.87 -9.14 3.41
N ALA A 238 7.86 -8.34 2.36
CA ALA A 238 7.11 -8.59 1.13
C ALA A 238 8.07 -8.67 -0.06
N PHE A 239 8.00 -9.75 -0.81
CA PHE A 239 8.85 -9.99 -1.98
C PHE A 239 8.01 -10.31 -3.21
N TYR A 240 8.37 -9.75 -4.34
CA TYR A 240 7.75 -10.05 -5.62
C TYR A 240 8.74 -9.91 -6.76
N SER A 241 8.38 -10.44 -7.95
CA SER A 241 9.19 -10.30 -9.15
C SER A 241 8.77 -9.06 -9.93
N SER A 242 9.72 -8.18 -10.23
CA SER A 242 9.53 -7.07 -11.17
C SER A 242 10.60 -7.13 -12.24
N SER A 243 10.20 -7.29 -13.51
CA SER A 243 11.12 -7.40 -14.65
C SER A 243 12.22 -8.48 -14.46
N GLY A 244 11.87 -9.59 -13.79
CA GLY A 244 12.77 -10.72 -13.54
C GLY A 244 13.76 -10.50 -12.40
N VAL A 245 13.61 -9.43 -11.63
CA VAL A 245 14.38 -9.13 -10.41
C VAL A 245 13.46 -9.26 -9.20
N THR A 246 13.96 -9.85 -8.12
CA THR A 246 13.26 -9.88 -6.84
C THR A 246 13.33 -8.51 -6.18
N VAL A 247 12.18 -7.95 -5.88
CA VAL A 247 12.02 -6.65 -5.21
C VAL A 247 11.43 -6.88 -3.84
N GLU A 248 11.88 -6.12 -2.84
CA GLU A 248 11.26 -6.03 -1.53
C GLU A 248 10.48 -4.72 -1.42
N ASP A 249 9.17 -4.82 -1.13
CA ASP A 249 8.32 -3.65 -0.93
C ASP A 249 8.52 -3.06 0.47
N PRO A 250 8.66 -1.74 0.61
CA PRO A 250 8.95 -1.12 1.90
C PRO A 250 7.82 -1.25 2.93
N VAL A 251 6.56 -1.06 2.53
CA VAL A 251 5.38 -1.27 3.40
C VAL A 251 4.16 -1.59 2.54
N THR A 252 3.58 -2.75 2.72
CA THR A 252 2.61 -3.34 1.81
C THR A 252 1.20 -3.42 2.40
N GLY A 253 0.35 -2.45 2.12
CA GLY A 253 -1.01 -2.40 2.66
C GLY A 253 -1.85 -3.62 2.32
N SER A 254 -1.82 -4.10 1.06
CA SER A 254 -2.58 -5.29 0.63
C SER A 254 -2.14 -6.55 1.38
N LEU A 255 -0.84 -6.73 1.59
CA LEU A 255 -0.29 -7.87 2.34
C LEU A 255 -0.72 -7.82 3.81
N HIS A 256 -0.61 -6.66 4.48
CA HIS A 256 -1.05 -6.52 5.85
C HIS A 256 -2.55 -6.82 6.02
N ALA A 257 -3.38 -6.40 5.06
CA ALA A 257 -4.80 -6.72 5.01
C ALA A 257 -5.04 -8.24 4.94
N SER A 258 -4.34 -8.92 4.05
CA SER A 258 -4.44 -10.38 3.87
C SER A 258 -3.89 -11.15 5.06
N MET A 259 -2.75 -10.73 5.61
CA MET A 259 -2.15 -11.31 6.81
C MET A 259 -3.09 -11.19 8.01
N ALA A 260 -3.72 -10.02 8.20
CA ALA A 260 -4.68 -9.83 9.27
C ALA A 260 -5.84 -10.83 9.16
N GLN A 261 -6.43 -10.99 7.98
CA GLN A 261 -7.53 -11.94 7.76
C GLN A 261 -7.11 -13.39 8.08
N TRP A 262 -5.93 -13.81 7.63
CA TRP A 262 -5.40 -15.14 7.89
C TRP A 262 -5.14 -15.38 9.38
N LEU A 263 -4.35 -14.51 9.99
CA LEU A 263 -3.81 -14.73 11.33
C LEU A 263 -4.85 -14.52 12.45
N ILE A 264 -5.75 -13.54 12.26
CA ILE A 264 -6.84 -13.31 13.20
C ILE A 264 -7.91 -14.39 13.02
N GLY A 265 -8.21 -14.79 11.78
CA GLY A 265 -9.10 -15.91 11.48
C GLY A 265 -8.61 -17.24 12.08
N ALA A 266 -7.29 -17.43 12.19
CA ALA A 266 -6.64 -18.56 12.85
C ALA A 266 -6.48 -18.39 14.37
N GLY A 267 -6.95 -17.29 14.97
CA GLY A 267 -6.85 -17.00 16.40
C GLY A 267 -5.42 -16.73 16.91
N ARG A 268 -4.49 -16.39 16.02
CA ARG A 268 -3.07 -16.18 16.38
C ARG A 268 -2.75 -14.78 16.89
N PHE A 269 -3.49 -13.78 16.43
CA PHE A 269 -3.36 -12.39 16.88
C PHE A 269 -4.74 -11.82 17.16
N VAL A 270 -4.82 -10.95 18.15
CA VAL A 270 -6.06 -10.26 18.54
C VAL A 270 -5.86 -8.76 18.37
N PRO A 271 -6.61 -8.12 17.48
CA PRO A 271 -6.54 -6.66 17.31
C PRO A 271 -7.12 -5.91 18.53
N PRO A 272 -6.75 -4.62 18.74
CA PRO A 272 -5.85 -3.86 17.89
C PRO A 272 -4.37 -4.16 18.14
N TYR A 273 -3.55 -4.08 17.08
CA TYR A 273 -2.11 -4.23 17.21
C TYR A 273 -1.36 -3.42 16.13
N LEU A 274 -0.04 -3.27 16.34
CA LEU A 274 0.88 -2.69 15.35
C LEU A 274 1.71 -3.79 14.70
N ALA A 275 1.85 -3.71 13.38
CA ALA A 275 2.79 -4.51 12.62
C ALA A 275 3.93 -3.63 12.09
N SER A 276 5.10 -4.23 11.89
CA SER A 276 6.31 -3.58 11.40
C SER A 276 6.74 -4.15 10.06
N GLN A 277 7.22 -3.29 9.14
CA GLN A 277 7.77 -3.70 7.84
C GLN A 277 8.88 -2.73 7.41
N GLY A 278 9.81 -3.23 6.57
CA GLY A 278 10.77 -2.42 5.84
C GLY A 278 12.11 -2.17 6.54
N LYS A 279 12.35 -2.68 7.73
CA LYS A 279 13.57 -2.41 8.52
C LYS A 279 14.85 -2.76 7.79
N VAL A 280 14.87 -3.89 7.08
CA VAL A 280 16.10 -4.39 6.40
C VAL A 280 16.52 -3.48 5.26
N ILE A 281 15.55 -2.83 4.59
CA ILE A 281 15.80 -1.90 3.48
C ILE A 281 15.78 -0.43 3.91
N GLY A 282 15.90 -0.18 5.23
CA GLY A 282 16.04 1.17 5.79
C GLY A 282 14.75 1.94 5.99
N HIS A 283 13.60 1.28 5.89
CA HIS A 283 12.28 1.86 6.20
C HIS A 283 11.86 1.60 7.66
N ALA A 284 10.78 2.22 8.08
CA ALA A 284 10.20 2.05 9.42
C ALA A 284 8.67 2.10 9.30
N GLY A 285 8.13 1.17 8.53
CA GLY A 285 6.70 1.02 8.33
C GLY A 285 6.00 0.58 9.60
N GLU A 286 4.90 1.23 9.92
CA GLU A 286 4.03 0.95 11.05
C GLU A 286 2.60 0.85 10.52
N VAL A 287 2.04 -0.34 10.59
CA VAL A 287 0.67 -0.60 10.13
C VAL A 287 -0.19 -0.94 11.33
N HIS A 288 -1.20 -0.12 11.55
CA HIS A 288 -2.22 -0.36 12.56
C HIS A 288 -3.26 -1.33 12.00
N VAL A 289 -3.59 -2.35 12.77
CA VAL A 289 -4.64 -3.30 12.43
C VAL A 289 -5.69 -3.27 13.52
N SER A 290 -6.92 -2.95 13.14
CA SER A 290 -8.07 -2.92 14.04
C SER A 290 -9.27 -3.69 13.44
N MET A 291 -10.32 -3.82 14.21
CA MET A 291 -11.62 -4.35 13.77
C MET A 291 -12.69 -3.28 13.91
N ASP A 292 -13.55 -3.15 12.90
CA ASP A 292 -14.82 -2.47 13.08
C ASP A 292 -15.74 -3.29 14.00
N GLU A 293 -16.41 -2.59 14.92
CA GLU A 293 -17.44 -3.15 15.79
C GLU A 293 -18.70 -3.62 15.04
#